data_58716e8d359e40937b6045636149f932
#
_entry.id   58716e8d359e40937b6045636149f932
#
_cell.length_a   1.000
_cell.length_b   1.000
_cell.length_c   1.000
_cell.angle_alpha   90.00
_cell.angle_beta   90.00
_cell.angle_gamma   90.00
#
_symmetry.space_group_name_H-M   'P 1'
#
loop_
_entity.id
_entity.type
_entity.pdbx_description
1 polymer ?
#
loop_
_entity_poly.entity_id
_entity_poly.type
_entity_poly.pdbx_seq_one_letter_code
_entity_poly.pdbx_strand_id
1 'polypeptide(L)'
;FGIFAVILYKKHRTKNKTTSFLAVWRNGKRRQLVWLFGYSLSISILIVLSRYSSFQRFMWIGFAFSSLYSSYGFLGITFKERAIDRILGTILGSALFIVASSLLPSGLLSLSGGFILGICSTYRYKTVFNCFGALTVASSLFGLTEATMMRVIDNMIGVGVALLFIWLTQWYSKKM
;
A
#
# COMPACT_ATOMS: atom_id res chain seq x y z
N PHE A 1 -9.97 15.01 -15.89
CA PHE A 1 -9.72 14.67 -14.48
C PHE A 1 -9.95 15.88 -13.54
N GLY A 2 -9.46 17.10 -13.87
CA GLY A 2 -9.58 18.28 -13.01
C GLY A 2 -11.03 18.71 -12.71
N ILE A 3 -11.89 18.74 -13.70
CA ILE A 3 -13.30 19.16 -13.55
C ILE A 3 -14.05 18.22 -12.61
N PHE A 4 -13.86 16.91 -12.74
CA PHE A 4 -14.50 15.90 -11.88
C PHE A 4 -14.01 16.00 -10.43
N ALA A 5 -12.72 16.24 -10.24
CA ALA A 5 -12.14 16.47 -8.92
C ALA A 5 -12.72 17.74 -8.24
N VAL A 6 -12.91 18.83 -9.00
CA VAL A 6 -13.53 20.07 -8.50
C VAL A 6 -15.00 19.86 -8.13
N ILE A 7 -15.77 19.10 -8.93
CA ILE A 7 -17.17 18.78 -8.63
C ILE A 7 -17.28 17.93 -7.37
N LEU A 8 -16.45 16.89 -7.24
CA LEU A 8 -16.39 16.06 -6.03
C LEU A 8 -15.95 16.86 -4.81
N TYR A 9 -14.97 17.73 -4.95
CA TYR A 9 -14.50 18.61 -3.88
C TYR A 9 -15.63 19.54 -3.40
N LYS A 10 -16.35 20.22 -4.32
CA LYS A 10 -17.51 21.08 -3.97
C LYS A 10 -18.61 20.29 -3.28
N LYS A 11 -18.94 19.09 -3.78
CA LYS A 11 -20.00 18.23 -3.22
C LYS A 11 -19.67 17.71 -1.81
N HIS A 12 -18.42 17.49 -1.50
CA HIS A 12 -17.98 16.92 -0.21
C HIS A 12 -17.30 17.93 0.72
N ARG A 13 -17.17 19.19 0.31
CA ARG A 13 -16.50 20.26 1.07
C ARG A 13 -17.08 20.44 2.48
N THR A 14 -18.37 20.26 2.67
CA THR A 14 -19.05 20.39 3.98
C THR A 14 -18.82 19.19 4.89
N LYS A 15 -18.53 18.01 4.33
CA LYS A 15 -18.25 16.78 5.12
C LYS A 15 -16.77 16.62 5.46
N ASN A 16 -15.87 17.15 4.65
CA ASN A 16 -14.45 17.15 4.90
C ASN A 16 -14.06 18.41 5.68
N LYS A 17 -14.17 18.37 7.00
CA LYS A 17 -13.44 19.29 7.86
C LYS A 17 -11.96 18.94 7.68
N THR A 18 -11.27 19.67 6.81
CA THR A 18 -9.82 19.60 6.69
C THR A 18 -9.23 20.06 8.01
N THR A 19 -8.93 19.13 8.89
CA THR A 19 -8.17 19.41 10.09
C THR A 19 -6.77 19.80 9.67
N SER A 20 -6.36 21.04 9.94
CA SER A 20 -4.99 21.47 9.72
C SER A 20 -4.05 20.50 10.43
N PHE A 21 -2.90 20.20 9.80
CA PHE A 21 -1.84 19.38 10.41
C PHE A 21 -1.49 19.88 11.81
N LEU A 22 -1.43 21.20 12.02
CA LEU A 22 -1.20 21.83 13.31
C LEU A 22 -2.34 21.56 14.32
N ALA A 23 -3.59 21.45 13.87
CA ALA A 23 -4.70 21.11 14.75
C ALA A 23 -4.66 19.63 15.17
N VAL A 24 -4.25 18.74 14.26
CA VAL A 24 -4.04 17.31 14.58
C VAL A 24 -2.87 17.15 15.55
N TRP A 25 -1.78 17.89 15.33
CA TRP A 25 -0.62 17.88 16.22
C TRP A 25 -0.96 18.39 17.62
N ARG A 26 -1.68 19.50 17.71
CA ARG A 26 -2.05 20.13 19.00
C ARG A 26 -3.11 19.35 19.78
N ASN A 27 -4.09 18.76 19.08
CA ASN A 27 -5.23 18.07 19.67
C ASN A 27 -5.13 16.54 19.59
N GLY A 28 -4.05 16.03 18.97
CA GLY A 28 -3.82 14.60 18.82
C GLY A 28 -3.63 13.89 20.16
N LYS A 29 -4.34 12.78 20.36
CA LYS A 29 -4.08 11.92 21.51
C LYS A 29 -2.63 11.42 21.42
N ARG A 30 -1.93 11.36 22.57
CA ARG A 30 -0.52 10.89 22.65
C ARG A 30 -0.27 9.60 21.84
N ARG A 31 -1.23 8.68 21.85
CA ARG A 31 -1.18 7.45 21.07
C ARG A 31 -1.11 7.68 19.54
N GLN A 32 -1.81 8.70 19.03
CA GLN A 32 -1.78 9.05 17.60
C GLN A 32 -0.43 9.66 17.20
N LEU A 33 0.16 10.46 18.06
CA LEU A 33 1.48 11.06 17.85
C LEU A 33 2.58 9.98 17.82
N VAL A 34 2.55 9.05 18.77
CA VAL A 34 3.48 7.91 18.81
C VAL A 34 3.34 7.06 17.53
N TRP A 35 2.11 6.81 17.10
CA TRP A 35 1.85 6.09 15.86
C TRP A 35 2.37 6.81 14.63
N LEU A 36 2.11 8.12 14.48
CA LEU A 36 2.61 8.94 13.38
C LEU A 36 4.14 8.98 13.35
N PHE A 37 4.77 9.18 14.51
CA PHE A 37 6.22 9.18 14.62
C PHE A 37 6.81 7.82 14.23
N GLY A 38 6.27 6.73 14.74
CA GLY A 38 6.67 5.37 14.39
C GLY A 38 6.52 5.10 12.89
N TYR A 39 5.42 5.56 12.28
CA TYR A 39 5.19 5.43 10.84
C TYR A 39 6.24 6.20 10.02
N SER A 40 6.47 7.47 10.33
CA SER A 40 7.47 8.30 9.66
C SER A 40 8.88 7.72 9.79
N LEU A 41 9.25 7.28 10.99
CA LEU A 41 10.55 6.67 11.26
C LEU A 41 10.74 5.39 10.44
N SER A 42 9.72 4.52 10.41
CA SER A 42 9.78 3.27 9.66
C SER A 42 9.94 3.50 8.15
N ILE A 43 9.21 4.44 7.58
CA ILE A 43 9.34 4.79 6.17
C ILE A 43 10.73 5.38 5.89
N SER A 44 11.24 6.24 6.77
CA SER A 44 12.60 6.81 6.62
C SER A 44 13.67 5.73 6.65
N ILE A 45 13.57 4.77 7.57
CA ILE A 45 14.49 3.62 7.64
C ILE A 45 14.42 2.79 6.34
N LEU A 46 13.21 2.51 5.85
CA LEU A 46 13.04 1.76 4.60
C LEU A 46 13.65 2.49 3.40
N ILE A 47 13.51 3.82 3.32
CA ILE A 47 14.11 4.63 2.25
C ILE A 47 15.64 4.59 2.34
N VAL A 48 16.20 4.73 3.54
CA VAL A 48 17.65 4.66 3.74
C VAL A 48 18.18 3.27 3.37
N LEU A 49 17.53 2.20 3.85
CA LEU A 49 17.91 0.83 3.51
C LEU A 49 17.83 0.55 2.01
N SER A 50 16.89 1.17 1.29
CA SER A 50 16.78 1.02 -0.17
C SER A 50 18.00 1.53 -0.93
N ARG A 51 18.75 2.47 -0.35
CA ARG A 51 20.00 3.01 -0.92
C ARG A 51 21.15 2.00 -0.85
N TYR A 52 21.16 1.19 0.22
CA TYR A 52 22.25 0.23 0.50
C TYR A 52 21.90 -1.20 0.07
N SER A 53 20.65 -1.44 -0.27
CA SER A 53 20.18 -2.76 -0.68
C SER A 53 20.41 -2.97 -2.18
N SER A 54 21.02 -4.09 -2.54
CA SER A 54 21.10 -4.55 -3.93
C SER A 54 19.75 -5.06 -4.45
N PHE A 55 18.71 -5.05 -3.61
CA PHE A 55 17.37 -5.45 -4.01
C PHE A 55 16.76 -4.40 -4.94
N GLN A 56 16.63 -4.75 -6.16
CA GLN A 56 15.89 -3.97 -7.13
C GLN A 56 14.44 -3.87 -6.65
N ARG A 57 13.87 -2.65 -6.65
CA ARG A 57 12.47 -2.37 -6.23
C ARG A 57 12.14 -2.54 -4.74
N PHE A 58 13.09 -2.36 -3.88
CA PHE A 58 12.88 -2.28 -2.43
C PHE A 58 11.70 -1.38 -2.02
N MET A 59 11.31 -0.41 -2.85
CA MET A 59 10.15 0.45 -2.65
C MET A 59 8.83 -0.32 -2.53
N TRP A 60 8.70 -1.52 -3.11
CA TRP A 60 7.50 -2.32 -2.96
C TRP A 60 7.29 -2.82 -1.54
N ILE A 61 8.35 -3.08 -0.82
CA ILE A 61 8.32 -3.36 0.62
C ILE A 61 7.70 -2.17 1.36
N GLY A 62 8.16 -0.95 1.04
CA GLY A 62 7.64 0.29 1.60
C GLY A 62 6.14 0.50 1.31
N PHE A 63 5.68 0.23 0.09
CA PHE A 63 4.27 0.29 -0.25
C PHE A 63 3.41 -0.75 0.48
N ALA A 64 3.90 -1.98 0.62
CA ALA A 64 3.20 -3.01 1.37
C ALA A 64 3.09 -2.64 2.86
N PHE A 65 4.20 -2.24 3.46
CA PHE A 65 4.26 -1.73 4.84
C PHE A 65 3.30 -0.56 5.04
N SER A 66 3.42 0.49 4.22
CA SER A 66 2.64 1.71 4.32
C SER A 66 1.14 1.45 4.25
N SER A 67 0.70 0.62 3.30
CA SER A 67 -0.73 0.32 3.11
C SER A 67 -1.38 -0.41 4.28
N LEU A 68 -0.59 -1.16 5.04
CA LEU A 68 -1.05 -1.88 6.23
C LEU A 68 -0.95 -1.02 7.48
N TYR A 69 0.21 -0.42 7.70
CA TYR A 69 0.46 0.37 8.91
C TYR A 69 -0.40 1.63 8.97
N SER A 70 -0.64 2.30 7.85
CA SER A 70 -1.49 3.50 7.78
C SER A 70 -2.94 3.24 8.19
N SER A 71 -3.43 2.02 8.03
CA SER A 71 -4.81 1.65 8.38
C SER A 71 -5.01 1.27 9.84
N TYR A 72 -3.95 0.99 10.58
CA TYR A 72 -4.02 0.52 11.96
C TYR A 72 -4.69 1.52 12.93
N GLY A 73 -4.46 2.81 12.74
CA GLY A 73 -4.97 3.86 13.65
C GLY A 73 -6.42 4.27 13.43
N PHE A 74 -7.04 3.94 12.28
CA PHE A 74 -8.27 4.60 11.85
C PHE A 74 -9.50 3.70 11.69
N LEU A 75 -9.37 2.40 11.50
CA LEU A 75 -10.45 1.60 10.96
C LEU A 75 -11.00 0.48 11.85
N GLY A 76 -10.43 0.20 13.02
CA GLY A 76 -10.94 -0.89 13.87
C GLY A 76 -11.02 -2.27 13.19
N ILE A 77 -10.70 -2.32 11.89
CA ILE A 77 -10.68 -3.55 11.09
C ILE A 77 -9.50 -4.38 11.56
N THR A 78 -9.74 -5.66 11.72
CA THR A 78 -8.69 -6.59 12.13
C THR A 78 -7.53 -6.51 11.15
N PHE A 79 -6.40 -6.01 11.62
CA PHE A 79 -5.18 -5.87 10.84
C PHE A 79 -4.79 -7.19 10.15
N LYS A 80 -5.09 -8.31 10.81
CA LYS A 80 -4.84 -9.66 10.28
C LYS A 80 -5.57 -9.90 8.96
N GLU A 81 -6.84 -9.54 8.86
CA GLU A 81 -7.63 -9.69 7.63
C GLU A 81 -7.02 -8.91 6.47
N ARG A 82 -6.61 -7.66 6.73
CA ARG A 82 -5.94 -6.86 5.70
C ARG A 82 -4.59 -7.42 5.27
N ALA A 83 -3.81 -7.95 6.22
CA ALA A 83 -2.55 -8.59 5.89
C ALA A 83 -2.75 -9.82 5.01
N ILE A 84 -3.73 -10.66 5.36
CA ILE A 84 -4.12 -11.82 4.55
C ILE A 84 -4.63 -11.39 3.17
N ASP A 85 -5.52 -10.42 3.11
CA ASP A 85 -6.03 -9.88 1.83
C ASP A 85 -4.92 -9.31 0.97
N ARG A 86 -3.89 -8.70 1.59
CA ARG A 86 -2.72 -8.19 0.88
C ARG A 86 -1.89 -9.30 0.27
N ILE A 87 -1.57 -10.34 1.04
CA ILE A 87 -0.80 -11.49 0.55
C ILE A 87 -1.57 -12.22 -0.54
N LEU A 88 -2.81 -12.63 -0.26
CA LEU A 88 -3.63 -13.35 -1.22
C LEU A 88 -3.90 -12.52 -2.48
N GLY A 89 -4.22 -11.24 -2.31
CA GLY A 89 -4.44 -10.34 -3.44
C GLY A 89 -3.19 -10.16 -4.31
N THR A 90 -2.00 -10.14 -3.70
CA THR A 90 -0.74 -10.04 -4.47
C THR A 90 -0.45 -11.34 -5.22
N ILE A 91 -0.61 -12.50 -4.59
CA ILE A 91 -0.41 -13.81 -5.23
C ILE A 91 -1.40 -13.98 -6.39
N LEU A 92 -2.68 -13.77 -6.14
CA LEU A 92 -3.73 -13.88 -7.17
C LEU A 92 -3.53 -12.86 -8.29
N GLY A 93 -3.19 -11.60 -7.94
CA GLY A 93 -2.94 -10.56 -8.92
C GLY A 93 -1.72 -10.85 -9.80
N SER A 94 -0.67 -11.40 -9.23
CA SER A 94 0.52 -11.82 -9.98
C SER A 94 0.23 -13.00 -10.91
N ALA A 95 -0.52 -14.00 -10.43
CA ALA A 95 -0.93 -15.15 -11.26
C ALA A 95 -1.85 -14.70 -12.40
N LEU A 96 -2.85 -13.87 -12.12
CA LEU A 96 -3.74 -13.32 -13.15
C LEU A 96 -2.98 -12.45 -14.15
N PHE A 97 -1.97 -11.70 -13.71
CA PHE A 97 -1.14 -10.90 -14.60
C PHE A 97 -0.34 -11.78 -15.56
N ILE A 98 0.24 -12.89 -15.10
CA ILE A 98 0.96 -13.83 -15.97
C ILE A 98 0.04 -14.35 -17.08
N VAL A 99 -1.17 -14.79 -16.72
CA VAL A 99 -2.14 -15.27 -17.72
C VAL A 99 -2.58 -14.15 -18.66
N ALA A 100 -2.90 -12.97 -18.12
CA ALA A 100 -3.35 -11.84 -18.91
C ALA A 100 -2.24 -11.32 -19.85
N SER A 101 -0.96 -11.38 -19.45
CA SER A 101 0.17 -10.95 -20.26
C SER A 101 0.43 -11.81 -21.50
N SER A 102 -0.04 -13.06 -21.49
CA SER A 102 -0.01 -13.92 -22.69
C SER A 102 -1.15 -13.64 -23.68
N LEU A 103 -2.21 -12.97 -23.24
CA LEU A 103 -3.42 -12.71 -24.03
C LEU A 103 -3.54 -11.27 -24.52
N LEU A 104 -2.98 -10.31 -23.77
CA LEU A 104 -3.19 -8.89 -24.00
C LEU A 104 -1.85 -8.13 -24.14
N PRO A 105 -1.78 -7.14 -25.04
CA PRO A 105 -0.61 -6.27 -25.13
C PRO A 105 -0.44 -5.43 -23.85
N SER A 106 0.83 -5.09 -23.54
CA SER A 106 1.22 -4.41 -22.28
C SER A 106 0.49 -3.09 -22.02
N GLY A 107 0.19 -2.32 -23.06
CA GLY A 107 -0.56 -1.08 -22.92
C GLY A 107 -2.00 -1.30 -22.43
N LEU A 108 -2.68 -2.32 -22.93
CA LEU A 108 -4.03 -2.68 -22.51
C LEU A 108 -4.04 -3.26 -21.09
N LEU A 109 -3.00 -4.01 -20.71
CA LEU A 109 -2.85 -4.54 -19.34
C LEU A 109 -2.76 -3.42 -18.30
N SER A 110 -1.95 -2.40 -18.55
CA SER A 110 -1.82 -1.28 -17.63
C SER A 110 -3.11 -0.48 -17.53
N LEU A 111 -3.75 -0.23 -18.66
CA LEU A 111 -4.97 0.55 -18.73
C LEU A 111 -6.16 -0.16 -18.09
N SER A 112 -6.34 -1.45 -18.36
CA SER A 112 -7.39 -2.27 -17.76
C SER A 112 -7.21 -2.42 -16.25
N GLY A 113 -5.97 -2.69 -15.79
CA GLY A 113 -5.65 -2.76 -14.37
C GLY A 113 -5.97 -1.46 -13.62
N GLY A 114 -5.59 -0.30 -14.19
CA GLY A 114 -5.90 1.01 -13.62
C GLY A 114 -7.40 1.33 -13.59
N PHE A 115 -8.12 0.99 -14.66
CA PHE A 115 -9.57 1.19 -14.75
C PHE A 115 -10.32 0.35 -13.71
N ILE A 116 -10.03 -0.96 -13.66
CA ILE A 116 -10.67 -1.88 -12.71
C ILE A 116 -10.31 -1.50 -11.27
N LEU A 117 -9.05 -1.11 -11.00
CA LEU A 117 -8.62 -0.62 -9.70
C LEU A 117 -9.47 0.57 -9.22
N GLY A 118 -9.84 1.48 -10.14
CA GLY A 118 -10.69 2.63 -9.83
C GLY A 118 -12.12 2.25 -9.43
N ILE A 119 -12.65 1.15 -9.94
CA ILE A 119 -14.01 0.66 -9.65
C ILE A 119 -14.04 -0.22 -8.38
N CYS A 120 -12.91 -0.87 -8.05
CA CYS A 120 -12.85 -1.76 -6.90
C CYS A 120 -13.13 -1.03 -5.58
N SER A 121 -14.11 -1.50 -4.81
CA SER A 121 -14.42 -0.99 -3.47
C SER A 121 -13.65 -1.72 -2.37
N THR A 122 -13.49 -3.04 -2.50
CA THR A 122 -12.87 -3.91 -1.48
C THR A 122 -11.35 -3.91 -1.56
N TYR A 123 -10.69 -3.95 -0.41
CA TYR A 123 -9.23 -3.92 -0.32
C TYR A 123 -8.56 -5.10 -1.04
N ARG A 124 -9.14 -6.29 -0.95
CA ARG A 124 -8.64 -7.50 -1.64
C ARG A 124 -8.55 -7.30 -3.16
N TYR A 125 -9.63 -6.86 -3.80
CA TYR A 125 -9.64 -6.62 -5.24
C TYR A 125 -8.72 -5.47 -5.65
N LYS A 126 -8.64 -4.39 -4.84
CA LYS A 126 -7.66 -3.32 -5.06
C LYS A 126 -6.24 -3.86 -5.09
N THR A 127 -5.91 -4.80 -4.21
CA THR A 127 -4.56 -5.39 -4.17
C THR A 127 -4.28 -6.25 -5.40
N VAL A 128 -5.26 -7.04 -5.86
CA VAL A 128 -5.15 -7.84 -7.08
C VAL A 128 -4.83 -6.95 -8.29
N PHE A 129 -5.66 -5.95 -8.55
CA PHE A 129 -5.49 -5.10 -9.74
C PHE A 129 -4.37 -4.09 -9.64
N ASN A 130 -3.93 -3.73 -8.44
CA ASN A 130 -2.72 -2.93 -8.23
C ASN A 130 -1.44 -3.65 -8.73
N CYS A 131 -1.47 -4.98 -8.82
CA CYS A 131 -0.37 -5.75 -9.40
C CYS A 131 -0.22 -5.48 -10.90
N PHE A 132 -1.31 -5.24 -11.63
CA PHE A 132 -1.26 -5.05 -13.10
C PHE A 132 -0.40 -3.86 -13.49
N GLY A 133 -0.65 -2.68 -12.95
CA GLY A 133 0.16 -1.50 -13.25
C GLY A 133 1.62 -1.63 -12.83
N ALA A 134 1.86 -2.19 -11.65
CA ALA A 134 3.21 -2.38 -11.14
C ALA A 134 4.00 -3.43 -11.94
N LEU A 135 3.36 -4.54 -12.29
CA LEU A 135 4.02 -5.63 -13.03
C LEU A 135 4.20 -5.30 -14.51
N THR A 136 3.31 -4.50 -15.13
CA THR A 136 3.52 -4.05 -16.52
C THR A 136 4.84 -3.30 -16.65
N VAL A 137 5.12 -2.37 -15.75
CA VAL A 137 6.38 -1.61 -15.75
C VAL A 137 7.56 -2.50 -15.36
N ALA A 138 7.38 -3.38 -14.36
CA ALA A 138 8.47 -4.21 -13.90
C ALA A 138 8.86 -5.29 -14.90
N SER A 139 7.90 -5.93 -15.55
CA SER A 139 8.15 -6.98 -16.52
C SER A 139 8.89 -6.48 -17.76
N SER A 140 8.72 -5.22 -18.15
CA SER A 140 9.49 -4.62 -19.25
C SER A 140 10.96 -4.36 -18.89
N LEU A 141 11.30 -4.29 -17.60
CA LEU A 141 12.67 -4.02 -17.12
C LEU A 141 13.41 -5.29 -16.70
N PHE A 142 12.72 -6.23 -16.07
CA PHE A 142 13.35 -7.40 -15.43
C PHE A 142 12.88 -8.74 -16.00
N GLY A 143 11.91 -8.74 -16.89
CA GLY A 143 11.25 -9.96 -17.35
C GLY A 143 10.04 -10.33 -16.46
N LEU A 144 9.13 -11.13 -17.03
CA LEU A 144 7.85 -11.46 -16.41
C LEU A 144 8.01 -12.26 -15.12
N THR A 145 8.84 -13.31 -15.16
CA THR A 145 9.03 -14.23 -14.03
C THR A 145 9.71 -13.54 -12.84
N GLU A 146 10.80 -12.79 -13.12
CA GLU A 146 11.52 -12.08 -12.07
C GLU A 146 10.68 -10.98 -11.44
N ALA A 147 9.97 -10.19 -12.25
CA ALA A 147 9.09 -9.15 -11.74
C ALA A 147 7.96 -9.69 -10.85
N THR A 148 7.35 -10.81 -11.23
CA THR A 148 6.29 -11.43 -10.44
C THR A 148 6.79 -12.04 -9.12
N MET A 149 7.94 -12.71 -9.14
CA MET A 149 8.58 -13.22 -7.93
C MET A 149 8.97 -12.11 -6.98
N MET A 150 9.66 -11.07 -7.46
CA MET A 150 10.00 -9.89 -6.67
C MET A 150 8.75 -9.27 -6.04
N ARG A 151 7.66 -9.13 -6.81
CA ARG A 151 6.42 -8.55 -6.31
C ARG A 151 5.84 -9.31 -5.13
N VAL A 152 5.84 -10.63 -5.18
CA VAL A 152 5.33 -11.49 -4.10
C VAL A 152 6.25 -11.41 -2.88
N ILE A 153 7.55 -11.59 -3.07
CA ILE A 153 8.53 -11.58 -1.98
C ILE A 153 8.54 -10.23 -1.24
N ASP A 154 8.62 -9.12 -1.99
CA ASP A 154 8.65 -7.78 -1.40
C ASP A 154 7.36 -7.46 -0.61
N ASN A 155 6.20 -7.92 -1.12
CA ASN A 155 4.96 -7.76 -0.36
C ASN A 155 4.94 -8.61 0.91
N MET A 156 5.44 -9.83 0.89
CA MET A 156 5.54 -10.68 2.09
C MET A 156 6.47 -10.04 3.13
N ILE A 157 7.64 -9.54 2.70
CA ILE A 157 8.58 -8.83 3.59
C ILE A 157 7.90 -7.58 4.15
N GLY A 158 7.25 -6.77 3.32
CA GLY A 158 6.57 -5.55 3.74
C GLY A 158 5.43 -5.80 4.74
N VAL A 159 4.68 -6.89 4.56
CA VAL A 159 3.67 -7.35 5.53
C VAL A 159 4.33 -7.78 6.84
N GLY A 160 5.42 -8.56 6.79
CA GLY A 160 6.16 -8.99 7.97
C GLY A 160 6.70 -7.81 8.78
N VAL A 161 7.30 -6.83 8.11
CA VAL A 161 7.78 -5.58 8.73
C VAL A 161 6.62 -4.82 9.37
N ALA A 162 5.47 -4.71 8.69
CA ALA A 162 4.30 -4.03 9.24
C ALA A 162 3.77 -4.74 10.50
N LEU A 163 3.72 -6.07 10.51
CA LEU A 163 3.32 -6.86 11.68
C LEU A 163 4.26 -6.62 12.86
N LEU A 164 5.57 -6.63 12.61
CA LEU A 164 6.59 -6.36 13.64
C LEU A 164 6.41 -4.97 14.27
N PHE A 165 6.28 -3.94 13.45
CA PHE A 165 6.11 -2.57 13.94
C PHE A 165 4.80 -2.36 14.68
N ILE A 166 3.70 -2.97 14.26
CA ILE A 166 2.43 -2.93 14.98
C ILE A 166 2.55 -3.62 16.34
N TRP A 167 3.20 -4.77 16.37
CA TRP A 167 3.45 -5.49 17.63
C TRP A 167 4.29 -4.64 18.59
N LEU A 168 5.37 -4.02 18.12
CA LEU A 168 6.19 -3.11 18.92
C LEU A 168 5.39 -1.91 19.43
N THR A 169 4.56 -1.31 18.59
CA THR A 169 3.73 -0.16 18.97
C THR A 169 2.69 -0.55 20.03
N GLN A 170 2.08 -1.73 19.91
CA GLN A 170 1.13 -2.25 20.90
C GLN A 170 1.83 -2.57 22.22
N TRP A 171 2.99 -3.20 22.17
CA TRP A 171 3.77 -3.53 23.36
C TRP A 171 4.18 -2.26 24.15
N TYR A 172 4.66 -1.25 23.42
CA TYR A 172 5.00 0.03 24.02
C TYR A 172 3.79 0.75 24.62
N SER A 173 2.66 0.72 23.92
CA SER A 173 1.40 1.35 24.38
C SER A 173 0.78 0.68 25.61
N LYS A 174 1.11 -0.59 25.88
CA LYS A 174 0.65 -1.29 27.10
C LYS A 174 1.48 -0.96 28.34
N LYS A 175 2.71 -0.49 28.13
CA LYS A 175 3.63 -0.13 29.23
C LYS A 175 3.49 1.32 29.71
N MET A 176 2.76 2.15 28.97
CA MET A 176 2.41 3.53 29.33
C MET A 176 1.02 3.62 29.97
#